data_5ed904eace8801fc3da360003abc7d91
#
_entry.id   5ed904eace8801fc3da360003abc7d91
#
_cell.length_a   1.000
_cell.length_b   1.000
_cell.length_c   1.000
_cell.angle_alpha   90.00
_cell.angle_beta   90.00
_cell.angle_gamma   90.00
#
_symmetry.space_group_name_H-M   'P 1'
#
loop_
_entity.id
_entity.type
_entity.pdbx_description
1 polymer ?
#
loop_
_entity_poly.entity_id
_entity_poly.type
_entity_poly.pdbx_seq_one_letter_code
_entity_poly.pdbx_strand_id
1 'polypeptide(L)'
;MIQKLRIAIQKSGRLYDDSISLLKECGIDLRNVKDRLKTESDNFPLEVFFLRDDDIPQYVEDGVADIGIVGKNVLYEKCKEAEIIEELGFGKCRLALAINKNEEYVANYLQGKRIATSYPALLQKYLDENKITAEIHEISGSVEIAPGIGLAEVICDLVSSGSTLFMNGLKEVETILESQAVLVRNKSLDKEHLELVNKLLFRIRSVKKAKRNKYILLNAPNDQLSKIFELLPGMKSPTVLPLAEEGWSSVHSVLSEDEFWEKIEQLKAAGAQGILVVPIEKMIV
;
A
#
# COMPACT_ATOMS: atom_id res chain seq x y z
N MET A 1 9.17 33.75 -2.76
CA MET A 1 9.73 32.38 -2.95
C MET A 1 8.54 31.45 -3.08
N ILE A 2 8.56 30.54 -4.05
CA ILE A 2 7.48 29.54 -4.19
C ILE A 2 7.59 28.62 -2.95
N GLN A 3 6.53 28.56 -2.18
CA GLN A 3 6.43 27.65 -1.03
C GLN A 3 6.52 26.20 -1.54
N LYS A 4 7.37 25.38 -0.92
CA LYS A 4 7.56 23.96 -1.30
C LYS A 4 6.91 23.08 -0.26
N LEU A 5 6.17 22.07 -0.70
CA LEU A 5 5.66 21.01 0.15
C LEU A 5 6.82 20.12 0.63
N ARG A 6 6.92 19.86 1.91
CA ARG A 6 7.96 19.03 2.52
C ARG A 6 7.39 17.66 2.82
N ILE A 7 7.95 16.63 2.19
CA ILE A 7 7.55 15.24 2.38
C ILE A 7 8.67 14.46 3.08
N ALA A 8 8.33 13.74 4.16
CA ALA A 8 9.22 12.79 4.81
C ALA A 8 8.95 11.38 4.27
N ILE A 9 10.01 10.68 3.85
CA ILE A 9 9.95 9.27 3.42
C ILE A 9 11.08 8.47 4.05
N GLN A 10 10.93 7.16 4.12
CA GLN A 10 11.98 6.27 4.61
C GLN A 10 13.24 6.38 3.75
N LYS A 11 14.43 6.34 4.37
CA LYS A 11 15.74 6.52 3.68
C LYS A 11 16.25 5.30 2.93
N SER A 12 15.72 4.10 3.22
CA SER A 12 16.17 2.82 2.63
C SER A 12 15.13 1.72 2.83
N GLY A 13 15.24 0.62 2.06
CA GLY A 13 14.37 -0.54 2.17
C GLY A 13 13.15 -0.44 1.25
N ARG A 14 12.26 -1.44 1.34
CA ARG A 14 11.13 -1.58 0.40
C ARG A 14 10.20 -0.36 0.37
N LEU A 15 9.89 0.19 1.54
CA LEU A 15 9.02 1.36 1.63
C LEU A 15 9.64 2.59 0.93
N TYR A 16 10.98 2.74 0.98
CA TYR A 16 11.70 3.75 0.21
C TYR A 16 11.55 3.54 -1.29
N ASP A 17 11.84 2.32 -1.79
CA ASP A 17 11.79 2.02 -3.22
C ASP A 17 10.38 2.25 -3.78
N ASP A 18 9.35 1.76 -3.08
CA ASP A 18 7.95 1.93 -3.46
C ASP A 18 7.52 3.42 -3.42
N SER A 19 8.00 4.19 -2.43
CA SER A 19 7.69 5.63 -2.31
C SER A 19 8.32 6.43 -3.45
N ILE A 20 9.58 6.16 -3.80
CA ILE A 20 10.26 6.79 -4.94
C ILE A 20 9.57 6.42 -6.25
N SER A 21 9.20 5.15 -6.44
CA SER A 21 8.45 4.69 -7.61
C SER A 21 7.12 5.42 -7.74
N LEU A 22 6.36 5.55 -6.65
CA LEU A 22 5.09 6.27 -6.63
C LEU A 22 5.27 7.74 -7.06
N LEU A 23 6.25 8.45 -6.50
CA LEU A 23 6.51 9.85 -6.87
C LEU A 23 6.88 9.98 -8.34
N LYS A 24 7.72 9.07 -8.86
CA LYS A 24 8.07 9.02 -10.30
C LYS A 24 6.85 8.76 -11.18
N GLU A 25 6.01 7.80 -10.82
CA GLU A 25 4.77 7.50 -11.54
C GLU A 25 3.78 8.68 -11.52
N CYS A 26 3.80 9.48 -10.44
CA CYS A 26 3.09 10.75 -10.37
C CYS A 26 3.70 11.86 -11.26
N GLY A 27 4.76 11.56 -12.01
CA GLY A 27 5.46 12.52 -12.86
C GLY A 27 6.24 13.54 -12.06
N ILE A 28 6.80 13.15 -10.90
CA ILE A 28 7.64 14.01 -10.06
C ILE A 28 9.08 13.56 -10.22
N ASP A 29 9.91 14.44 -10.79
CA ASP A 29 11.33 14.18 -11.05
C ASP A 29 12.15 14.67 -9.86
N LEU A 30 12.82 13.75 -9.18
CA LEU A 30 13.67 14.06 -8.02
C LEU A 30 15.13 14.17 -8.42
N ARG A 31 15.80 15.22 -7.95
CA ARG A 31 17.23 15.44 -8.19
C ARG A 31 18.07 14.50 -7.34
N ASN A 32 19.01 13.77 -7.94
CA ASN A 32 20.07 13.03 -7.24
C ASN A 32 19.66 12.43 -5.89
N VAL A 33 18.94 11.31 -5.92
CA VAL A 33 18.35 10.66 -4.73
C VAL A 33 19.38 9.86 -3.91
N LYS A 34 20.53 9.45 -4.51
CA LYS A 34 21.53 8.60 -3.84
C LYS A 34 22.27 9.34 -2.73
N ASP A 35 22.35 8.69 -1.56
CA ASP A 35 23.17 9.09 -0.40
C ASP A 35 22.89 10.49 0.17
N ARG A 36 21.69 11.04 -0.04
CA ARG A 36 21.27 12.32 0.49
C ARG A 36 20.25 12.20 1.60
N LEU A 37 20.32 13.12 2.57
CA LEU A 37 19.30 13.26 3.61
C LEU A 37 18.11 14.10 3.13
N LYS A 38 18.29 14.88 2.06
CA LYS A 38 17.20 15.62 1.41
C LYS A 38 17.47 15.89 -0.08
N THR A 39 16.40 16.02 -0.83
CA THR A 39 16.42 16.40 -2.25
C THR A 39 15.20 17.22 -2.62
N GLU A 40 15.21 17.79 -3.82
CA GLU A 40 14.11 18.59 -4.35
C GLU A 40 13.66 18.03 -5.70
N SER A 41 12.42 18.35 -6.06
CA SER A 41 11.91 18.08 -7.40
C SER A 41 12.14 19.27 -8.34
N ASP A 42 12.37 18.93 -9.62
CA ASP A 42 12.57 19.93 -10.69
C ASP A 42 11.25 20.47 -11.25
N ASN A 43 10.18 19.67 -11.20
CA ASN A 43 8.93 19.92 -11.92
C ASN A 43 7.69 19.98 -11.02
N PHE A 44 7.86 19.87 -9.72
CA PHE A 44 6.82 20.02 -8.71
C PHE A 44 7.41 20.72 -7.48
N PRO A 45 6.72 21.65 -6.81
CA PRO A 45 7.24 22.34 -5.63
C PRO A 45 7.29 21.40 -4.42
N LEU A 46 8.22 20.44 -4.43
CA LEU A 46 8.42 19.40 -3.44
C LEU A 46 9.88 19.36 -2.95
N GLU A 47 10.04 19.28 -1.64
CA GLU A 47 11.29 18.93 -0.96
C GLU A 47 11.07 17.60 -0.24
N VAL A 48 12.00 16.67 -0.39
CA VAL A 48 11.91 15.31 0.17
C VAL A 48 12.97 15.14 1.26
N PHE A 49 12.56 14.70 2.45
CA PHE A 49 13.44 14.32 3.55
C PHE A 49 13.53 12.80 3.65
N PHE A 50 14.76 12.26 3.71
CA PHE A 50 15.03 10.84 3.87
C PHE A 50 15.36 10.55 5.33
N LEU A 51 14.42 9.93 6.05
CA LEU A 51 14.47 9.72 7.48
C LEU A 51 14.44 8.21 7.82
N ARG A 52 14.61 7.89 9.10
CA ARG A 52 14.19 6.58 9.61
C ARG A 52 12.66 6.57 9.67
N ASP A 53 12.05 5.43 9.41
CA ASP A 53 10.59 5.26 9.43
C ASP A 53 9.98 5.65 10.77
N ASP A 54 10.63 5.29 11.89
CA ASP A 54 10.23 5.63 13.24
C ASP A 54 10.19 7.13 13.55
N ASP A 55 10.99 7.94 12.83
CA ASP A 55 11.07 9.38 13.03
C ASP A 55 10.00 10.15 12.22
N ILE A 56 9.50 9.57 11.12
CA ILE A 56 8.58 10.24 10.19
C ILE A 56 7.32 10.79 10.90
N PRO A 57 6.62 10.02 11.77
CA PRO A 57 5.43 10.53 12.45
C PRO A 57 5.70 11.78 13.28
N GLN A 58 6.85 11.84 13.98
CA GLN A 58 7.25 13.00 14.77
C GLN A 58 7.54 14.23 13.91
N TYR A 59 8.27 14.06 12.80
CA TYR A 59 8.56 15.18 11.89
C TYR A 59 7.29 15.78 11.28
N VAL A 60 6.29 14.94 11.01
CA VAL A 60 4.98 15.42 10.52
C VAL A 60 4.20 16.10 11.62
N GLU A 61 4.14 15.54 12.83
CA GLU A 61 3.44 16.13 13.97
C GLU A 61 4.01 17.51 14.33
N ASP A 62 5.34 17.64 14.38
CA ASP A 62 6.04 18.90 14.70
C ASP A 62 5.98 19.93 13.56
N GLY A 63 5.44 19.59 12.39
CA GLY A 63 5.35 20.48 11.23
C GLY A 63 6.72 20.75 10.57
N VAL A 64 7.75 19.94 10.85
CA VAL A 64 9.03 19.97 10.13
C VAL A 64 8.84 19.42 8.73
N ALA A 65 8.04 18.34 8.59
CA ALA A 65 7.51 17.88 7.32
C ALA A 65 6.00 18.16 7.27
N ASP A 66 5.51 18.55 6.12
CA ASP A 66 4.09 18.84 5.90
C ASP A 66 3.27 17.56 5.75
N ILE A 67 3.90 16.56 5.10
CA ILE A 67 3.35 15.22 4.86
C ILE A 67 4.44 14.16 5.04
N GLY A 68 4.01 12.89 5.18
CA GLY A 68 4.93 11.75 5.27
C GLY A 68 4.36 10.49 4.67
N ILE A 69 5.24 9.61 4.16
CA ILE A 69 4.88 8.23 3.80
C ILE A 69 5.47 7.31 4.86
N VAL A 70 4.61 6.57 5.56
CA VAL A 70 4.98 5.72 6.69
C VAL A 70 4.09 4.49 6.74
N GLY A 71 4.55 3.41 7.39
CA GLY A 71 3.70 2.26 7.69
C GLY A 71 2.62 2.63 8.72
N LYS A 72 1.38 2.20 8.48
CA LYS A 72 0.26 2.41 9.42
C LYS A 72 0.57 1.87 10.82
N ASN A 73 1.30 0.76 10.91
CA ASN A 73 1.82 0.18 12.16
C ASN A 73 2.74 1.15 12.91
N VAL A 74 3.68 1.81 12.21
CA VAL A 74 4.62 2.77 12.84
C VAL A 74 3.87 4.00 13.34
N LEU A 75 2.93 4.53 12.55
CA LEU A 75 2.11 5.67 12.99
C LEU A 75 1.36 5.38 14.28
N TYR A 76 0.75 4.21 14.38
CA TYR A 76 -0.03 3.82 15.57
C TYR A 76 0.86 3.44 16.75
N GLU A 77 2.00 2.79 16.51
CA GLU A 77 2.97 2.48 17.56
C GLU A 77 3.52 3.74 18.21
N LYS A 78 3.83 4.77 17.41
CA LYS A 78 4.36 6.05 17.94
C LYS A 78 3.28 6.94 18.54
N CYS A 79 1.99 6.56 18.47
CA CYS A 79 0.85 7.31 19.03
C CYS A 79 0.83 8.79 18.63
N LYS A 80 1.20 9.10 17.37
CA LYS A 80 1.34 10.48 16.89
C LYS A 80 0.08 11.00 16.20
N GLU A 81 -0.14 12.30 16.32
CA GLU A 81 -1.32 12.99 15.86
C GLU A 81 -1.24 13.45 14.38
N ALA A 82 -0.64 12.66 13.50
CA ALA A 82 -0.70 12.89 12.07
C ALA A 82 -1.99 12.31 11.46
N GLU A 83 -2.58 13.02 10.50
CA GLU A 83 -3.83 12.59 9.85
C GLU A 83 -3.52 11.71 8.63
N ILE A 84 -4.08 10.50 8.59
CA ILE A 84 -4.02 9.66 7.39
C ILE A 84 -4.94 10.25 6.33
N ILE A 85 -4.39 10.62 5.17
CA ILE A 85 -5.13 11.22 4.06
C ILE A 85 -5.25 10.31 2.84
N GLU A 86 -4.41 9.25 2.76
CA GLU A 86 -4.51 8.24 1.69
C GLU A 86 -3.81 6.94 2.09
N GLU A 87 -4.42 5.80 1.80
CA GLU A 87 -3.78 4.48 1.84
C GLU A 87 -3.10 4.22 0.49
N LEU A 88 -1.81 3.88 0.48
CA LEU A 88 -1.02 3.86 -0.76
C LEU A 88 -1.07 2.52 -1.51
N GLY A 89 -1.45 1.43 -0.84
CA GLY A 89 -1.66 0.12 -1.46
C GLY A 89 -0.41 -0.74 -1.59
N PHE A 90 0.74 -0.31 -1.10
CA PHE A 90 1.99 -1.06 -1.03
C PHE A 90 2.49 -1.20 0.41
N GLY A 91 3.58 -1.94 0.63
CA GLY A 91 4.10 -2.21 1.98
C GLY A 91 3.11 -2.98 2.86
N LYS A 92 2.23 -3.80 2.27
CA LYS A 92 1.21 -4.55 3.00
C LYS A 92 1.85 -5.58 3.91
N CYS A 93 1.44 -5.56 5.16
CA CYS A 93 1.85 -6.51 6.20
C CYS A 93 0.76 -6.52 7.29
N ARG A 94 0.94 -7.39 8.27
CA ARG A 94 0.09 -7.42 9.46
C ARG A 94 0.96 -7.57 10.70
N LEU A 95 0.57 -6.94 11.78
CA LEU A 95 1.11 -7.21 13.11
C LEU A 95 0.37 -8.41 13.67
N ALA A 96 1.08 -9.48 13.97
CA ALA A 96 0.46 -10.74 14.37
C ALA A 96 1.18 -11.41 15.54
N LEU A 97 0.40 -12.15 16.31
CA LEU A 97 0.91 -13.07 17.34
C LEU A 97 1.34 -14.37 16.68
N ALA A 98 2.50 -14.87 17.09
CA ALA A 98 2.98 -16.17 16.65
C ALA A 98 3.56 -16.96 17.84
N ILE A 99 3.35 -18.27 17.79
CA ILE A 99 3.77 -19.24 18.81
C ILE A 99 4.57 -20.37 18.15
N ASN A 100 5.17 -21.25 18.96
CA ASN A 100 5.81 -22.44 18.44
C ASN A 100 4.78 -23.29 17.67
N LYS A 101 5.15 -23.78 16.48
CA LYS A 101 4.26 -24.55 15.60
C LYS A 101 3.66 -25.81 16.24
N ASN A 102 4.36 -26.40 17.25
CA ASN A 102 3.94 -27.60 17.96
C ASN A 102 3.00 -27.32 19.12
N GLU A 103 2.78 -26.06 19.50
CA GLU A 103 1.87 -25.69 20.58
C GLU A 103 0.45 -25.45 20.03
N GLU A 104 -0.57 -25.69 20.85
CA GLU A 104 -1.95 -25.41 20.54
C GLU A 104 -2.34 -24.02 21.07
N TYR A 105 -2.94 -23.19 20.21
CA TYR A 105 -3.48 -21.88 20.61
C TYR A 105 -4.92 -22.07 21.11
N VAL A 106 -5.07 -22.06 22.42
CA VAL A 106 -6.38 -22.25 23.09
C VAL A 106 -6.83 -20.96 23.78
N ALA A 107 -8.08 -20.92 24.22
CA ALA A 107 -8.58 -19.78 24.99
C ALA A 107 -7.68 -19.48 26.19
N ASN A 108 -7.41 -18.19 26.44
CA ASN A 108 -6.49 -17.69 27.48
C ASN A 108 -5.02 -18.12 27.34
N TYR A 109 -4.59 -18.61 26.17
CA TYR A 109 -3.20 -19.03 25.95
C TYR A 109 -2.17 -17.94 26.31
N LEU A 110 -2.49 -16.68 26.05
CA LEU A 110 -1.60 -15.53 26.28
C LEU A 110 -1.48 -15.14 27.76
N GLN A 111 -2.40 -15.61 28.61
CA GLN A 111 -2.45 -15.22 30.03
C GLN A 111 -1.16 -15.61 30.77
N GLY A 112 -0.48 -14.63 31.35
CA GLY A 112 0.78 -14.83 32.09
C GLY A 112 2.00 -15.18 31.22
N LYS A 113 1.88 -15.12 29.89
CA LYS A 113 2.99 -15.40 28.97
C LYS A 113 3.89 -14.18 28.79
N ARG A 114 5.15 -14.43 28.43
CA ARG A 114 6.09 -13.41 27.95
C ARG A 114 5.93 -13.28 26.44
N ILE A 115 5.74 -12.06 25.96
CA ILE A 115 5.56 -11.76 24.55
C ILE A 115 6.66 -10.80 24.09
N ALA A 116 7.52 -11.26 23.19
CA ALA A 116 8.56 -10.43 22.61
C ALA A 116 8.02 -9.63 21.41
N THR A 117 8.35 -8.33 21.33
CA THR A 117 7.85 -7.45 20.28
C THR A 117 8.75 -6.24 20.04
N SER A 118 8.70 -5.70 18.82
CA SER A 118 9.18 -4.34 18.49
C SER A 118 8.04 -3.31 18.49
N TYR A 119 6.81 -3.72 18.86
CA TYR A 119 5.59 -2.90 18.85
C TYR A 119 4.87 -2.94 20.21
N PRO A 120 5.53 -2.46 21.30
CA PRO A 120 4.98 -2.60 22.66
C PRO A 120 3.69 -1.81 22.87
N ALA A 121 3.51 -0.63 22.27
CA ALA A 121 2.31 0.18 22.47
C ALA A 121 1.07 -0.46 21.80
N LEU A 122 1.22 -0.96 20.58
CA LEU A 122 0.16 -1.69 19.87
C LEU A 122 -0.20 -2.99 20.58
N LEU A 123 0.81 -3.74 21.04
CA LEU A 123 0.57 -4.96 21.79
C LEU A 123 -0.13 -4.67 23.12
N GLN A 124 0.32 -3.67 23.90
CA GLN A 124 -0.31 -3.30 25.15
C GLN A 124 -1.78 -2.94 24.94
N LYS A 125 -2.09 -2.13 23.93
CA LYS A 125 -3.47 -1.77 23.58
C LYS A 125 -4.31 -3.00 23.30
N TYR A 126 -3.80 -3.94 22.52
CA TYR A 126 -4.50 -5.21 22.21
C TYR A 126 -4.76 -6.02 23.49
N LEU A 127 -3.77 -6.15 24.37
CA LEU A 127 -3.90 -6.89 25.65
C LEU A 127 -4.96 -6.26 26.54
N ASP A 128 -4.96 -4.93 26.67
CA ASP A 128 -5.92 -4.19 27.48
C ASP A 128 -7.37 -4.34 26.95
N GLU A 129 -7.57 -4.20 25.63
CA GLU A 129 -8.86 -4.35 24.98
C GLU A 129 -9.44 -5.77 25.18
N ASN A 130 -8.58 -6.80 25.22
CA ASN A 130 -8.96 -8.19 25.41
C ASN A 130 -8.90 -8.66 26.88
N LYS A 131 -8.52 -7.78 27.81
CA LYS A 131 -8.38 -8.08 29.25
C LYS A 131 -7.39 -9.23 29.53
N ILE A 132 -6.29 -9.25 28.78
CA ILE A 132 -5.23 -10.24 28.89
C ILE A 132 -4.08 -9.64 29.71
N THR A 133 -3.60 -10.39 30.70
CA THR A 133 -2.37 -10.03 31.45
C THR A 133 -1.22 -10.84 30.90
N ALA A 134 -0.24 -10.18 30.31
CA ALA A 134 0.97 -10.78 29.76
C ALA A 134 2.17 -9.86 30.03
N GLU A 135 3.38 -10.41 29.97
CA GLU A 135 4.62 -9.66 30.13
C GLU A 135 5.18 -9.27 28.76
N ILE A 136 5.35 -7.98 28.51
CA ILE A 136 5.89 -7.48 27.24
C ILE A 136 7.40 -7.37 27.33
N HIS A 137 8.12 -8.07 26.45
CA HIS A 137 9.55 -7.96 26.26
C HIS A 137 9.86 -7.17 25.00
N GLU A 138 10.20 -5.88 25.15
CA GLU A 138 10.56 -5.03 24.03
C GLU A 138 11.95 -5.39 23.51
N ILE A 139 12.04 -5.71 22.21
CA ILE A 139 13.30 -5.98 21.50
C ILE A 139 13.31 -5.30 20.13
N SER A 140 14.48 -4.83 19.72
CA SER A 140 14.64 -4.14 18.42
C SER A 140 15.16 -5.11 17.36
N GLY A 141 14.26 -5.71 16.58
CA GLY A 141 14.60 -6.65 15.51
C GLY A 141 14.89 -8.08 15.97
N SER A 142 14.90 -9.02 15.03
CA SER A 142 15.08 -10.46 15.27
C SER A 142 14.14 -11.04 16.33
N VAL A 143 12.90 -10.55 16.35
CA VAL A 143 11.89 -10.96 17.33
C VAL A 143 11.58 -12.46 17.21
N GLU A 144 11.65 -13.00 15.99
CA GLU A 144 11.36 -14.39 15.65
C GLU A 144 12.27 -15.42 16.33
N ILE A 145 13.46 -15.03 16.82
CA ILE A 145 14.35 -15.97 17.53
C ILE A 145 14.02 -16.07 19.03
N ALA A 146 13.25 -15.13 19.59
CA ALA A 146 13.00 -15.04 21.03
C ALA A 146 12.47 -16.33 21.66
N PRO A 147 11.52 -17.08 21.04
CA PRO A 147 11.07 -18.35 21.61
C PRO A 147 12.17 -19.43 21.59
N GLY A 148 12.98 -19.49 20.54
CA GLY A 148 14.04 -20.49 20.41
C GLY A 148 15.15 -20.34 21.44
N ILE A 149 15.37 -19.14 21.98
CA ILE A 149 16.39 -18.86 23.02
C ILE A 149 15.78 -18.75 24.43
N GLY A 150 14.48 -18.97 24.58
CA GLY A 150 13.80 -18.95 25.88
C GLY A 150 13.53 -17.54 26.46
N LEU A 151 13.62 -16.49 25.63
CA LEU A 151 13.33 -15.10 26.05
C LEU A 151 11.82 -14.88 26.25
N ALA A 152 11.00 -15.41 25.36
CA ALA A 152 9.54 -15.30 25.41
C ALA A 152 8.90 -16.57 24.87
N GLU A 153 7.65 -16.85 25.23
CA GLU A 153 6.87 -17.96 24.70
C GLU A 153 6.11 -17.58 23.42
N VAL A 154 5.82 -16.29 23.26
CA VAL A 154 5.05 -15.73 22.16
C VAL A 154 5.83 -14.58 21.54
N ILE A 155 5.61 -14.34 20.27
CA ILE A 155 6.04 -13.10 19.62
C ILE A 155 4.87 -12.32 19.07
N CYS A 156 5.04 -11.00 19.01
CA CYS A 156 4.16 -10.10 18.29
C CYS A 156 5.01 -9.28 17.31
N ASP A 157 4.92 -9.58 16.03
CA ASP A 157 5.79 -8.95 15.02
C ASP A 157 5.09 -8.79 13.68
N LEU A 158 5.72 -8.01 12.79
CA LEU A 158 5.23 -7.80 11.43
C LEU A 158 5.43 -9.06 10.57
N VAL A 159 4.33 -9.49 9.98
CA VAL A 159 4.28 -10.62 9.06
C VAL A 159 3.85 -10.12 7.68
N SER A 160 4.66 -10.40 6.67
CA SER A 160 4.31 -10.18 5.26
C SER A 160 3.89 -11.51 4.62
N SER A 161 4.85 -12.39 4.31
CA SER A 161 4.58 -13.72 3.73
C SER A 161 4.52 -14.85 4.78
N GLY A 162 5.01 -14.61 5.98
CA GLY A 162 5.14 -15.63 7.04
C GLY A 162 6.34 -16.57 6.88
N SER A 163 7.18 -16.41 5.86
CA SER A 163 8.35 -17.28 5.61
C SER A 163 9.35 -17.26 6.75
N THR A 164 9.61 -16.09 7.35
CA THR A 164 10.54 -15.94 8.49
C THR A 164 10.02 -16.70 9.71
N LEU A 165 8.74 -16.62 10.01
CA LEU A 165 8.10 -17.37 11.10
C LEU A 165 8.27 -18.88 10.88
N PHE A 166 7.94 -19.34 9.67
CA PHE A 166 8.04 -20.76 9.32
C PHE A 166 9.47 -21.30 9.49
N MET A 167 10.49 -20.56 9.01
CA MET A 167 11.89 -20.95 9.17
C MET A 167 12.34 -21.04 10.62
N ASN A 168 11.75 -20.25 11.51
CA ASN A 168 12.03 -20.28 12.94
C ASN A 168 11.11 -21.23 13.73
N GLY A 169 10.35 -22.09 13.05
CA GLY A 169 9.46 -23.06 13.69
C GLY A 169 8.25 -22.45 14.39
N LEU A 170 7.84 -21.27 13.96
CA LEU A 170 6.69 -20.55 14.49
C LEU A 170 5.48 -20.66 13.55
N LYS A 171 4.29 -20.49 14.11
CA LYS A 171 3.04 -20.32 13.37
C LYS A 171 2.31 -19.08 13.86
N GLU A 172 1.75 -18.34 12.94
CA GLU A 172 0.84 -17.24 13.22
C GLU A 172 -0.47 -17.77 13.79
N VAL A 173 -1.00 -17.10 14.81
CA VAL A 173 -2.24 -17.51 15.47
C VAL A 173 -3.30 -16.44 15.51
N GLU A 174 -2.90 -15.17 15.53
CA GLU A 174 -3.86 -14.06 15.59
C GLU A 174 -3.27 -12.79 14.98
N THR A 175 -4.06 -12.07 14.18
CA THR A 175 -3.70 -10.77 13.61
C THR A 175 -4.21 -9.65 14.50
N ILE A 176 -3.31 -8.77 14.96
CA ILE A 176 -3.64 -7.60 15.78
C ILE A 176 -4.00 -6.40 14.91
N LEU A 177 -3.23 -6.18 13.83
CA LEU A 177 -3.39 -5.00 12.98
C LEU A 177 -3.02 -5.33 11.53
N GLU A 178 -3.90 -5.03 10.59
CA GLU A 178 -3.55 -4.95 9.17
C GLU A 178 -2.90 -3.60 8.86
N SER A 179 -1.77 -3.63 8.19
CA SER A 179 -0.96 -2.46 7.90
C SER A 179 -0.54 -2.38 6.43
N GLN A 180 -0.37 -1.15 5.98
CA GLN A 180 0.20 -0.81 4.69
C GLN A 180 0.82 0.60 4.76
N ALA A 181 1.52 1.01 3.71
CA ALA A 181 1.98 2.38 3.57
C ALA A 181 0.79 3.34 3.51
N VAL A 182 0.88 4.43 4.27
CA VAL A 182 -0.09 5.52 4.29
C VAL A 182 0.59 6.85 4.05
N LEU A 183 -0.10 7.76 3.37
CA LEU A 183 0.27 9.16 3.31
C LEU A 183 -0.39 9.87 4.47
N VAL A 184 0.41 10.49 5.31
CA VAL A 184 -0.05 11.26 6.47
C VAL A 184 0.25 12.74 6.27
N ARG A 185 -0.52 13.61 6.93
CA ARG A 185 -0.27 15.06 6.94
C ARG A 185 -0.26 15.64 8.35
N ASN A 186 0.41 16.77 8.49
CA ASN A 186 0.24 17.63 9.65
C ASN A 186 -1.19 18.21 9.65
N LYS A 187 -1.82 18.28 10.83
CA LYS A 187 -3.19 18.81 10.99
C LYS A 187 -3.28 20.33 10.80
N SER A 188 -2.17 21.05 10.96
CA SER A 188 -2.11 22.52 11.01
C SER A 188 -1.50 23.15 9.75
N LEU A 189 -1.70 22.53 8.58
CA LEU A 189 -1.20 23.09 7.32
C LEU A 189 -1.98 24.35 6.94
N ASP A 190 -1.26 25.35 6.42
CA ASP A 190 -1.88 26.51 5.80
C ASP A 190 -2.55 26.18 4.44
N LYS A 191 -3.28 27.16 3.92
CA LYS A 191 -4.05 26.97 2.68
C LYS A 191 -3.17 26.64 1.47
N GLU A 192 -1.98 27.25 1.36
CA GLU A 192 -1.08 27.05 0.21
C GLU A 192 -0.50 25.63 0.22
N HIS A 193 -0.06 25.15 1.38
CA HIS A 193 0.41 23.76 1.51
C HIS A 193 -0.73 22.75 1.29
N LEU A 194 -1.96 23.03 1.77
CA LEU A 194 -3.12 22.18 1.50
C LEU A 194 -3.45 22.07 0.00
N GLU A 195 -3.32 23.17 -0.75
CA GLU A 195 -3.48 23.14 -2.21
C GLU A 195 -2.42 22.26 -2.89
N LEU A 196 -1.16 22.30 -2.43
CA LEU A 196 -0.10 21.43 -2.93
C LEU A 196 -0.34 19.95 -2.58
N VAL A 197 -0.78 19.67 -1.35
CA VAL A 197 -1.19 18.32 -0.93
C VAL A 197 -2.31 17.79 -1.82
N ASN A 198 -3.34 18.58 -2.10
CA ASN A 198 -4.44 18.17 -2.97
C ASN A 198 -3.99 17.88 -4.40
N LYS A 199 -3.05 18.68 -4.95
CA LYS A 199 -2.45 18.42 -6.27
C LYS A 199 -1.68 17.10 -6.29
N LEU A 200 -0.92 16.80 -5.23
CA LEU A 200 -0.20 15.53 -5.09
C LEU A 200 -1.16 14.35 -4.94
N LEU A 201 -2.16 14.47 -4.07
CA LEU A 201 -3.21 13.44 -3.87
C LEU A 201 -3.95 13.11 -5.18
N PHE A 202 -4.29 14.13 -5.98
CA PHE A 202 -4.90 13.92 -7.28
C PHE A 202 -4.01 13.06 -8.18
N ARG A 203 -2.70 13.32 -8.24
CA ARG A 203 -1.75 12.50 -9.03
C ARG A 203 -1.65 11.07 -8.48
N ILE A 204 -1.50 10.92 -7.16
CA ILE A 204 -1.43 9.60 -6.50
C ILE A 204 -2.69 8.78 -6.81
N ARG A 205 -3.87 9.37 -6.64
CA ARG A 205 -5.15 8.69 -6.91
C ARG A 205 -5.30 8.30 -8.37
N SER A 206 -4.84 9.17 -9.30
CA SER A 206 -4.85 8.88 -10.74
C SER A 206 -3.96 7.70 -11.10
N VAL A 207 -2.77 7.61 -10.51
CA VAL A 207 -1.84 6.47 -10.67
C VAL A 207 -2.42 5.21 -10.05
N LYS A 208 -2.90 5.27 -8.81
CA LYS A 208 -3.51 4.11 -8.13
C LYS A 208 -4.70 3.54 -8.90
N LYS A 209 -5.55 4.43 -9.45
CA LYS A 209 -6.70 4.01 -10.24
C LYS A 209 -6.26 3.34 -11.55
N ALA A 210 -5.25 3.90 -12.21
CA ALA A 210 -4.68 3.33 -13.42
C ALA A 210 -4.11 1.91 -13.21
N LYS A 211 -3.39 1.68 -12.10
CA LYS A 211 -2.80 0.38 -11.78
C LYS A 211 -3.82 -0.75 -11.65
N ARG A 212 -5.04 -0.43 -11.19
CA ARG A 212 -6.12 -1.42 -11.01
C ARG A 212 -6.87 -1.72 -12.32
N ASN A 213 -6.70 -0.87 -13.34
CA ASN A 213 -7.45 -0.94 -14.58
C ASN A 213 -6.54 -1.20 -15.76
N LYS A 214 -7.11 -1.79 -16.79
CA LYS A 214 -6.43 -2.06 -18.07
C LYS A 214 -7.26 -1.48 -19.20
N TYR A 215 -6.58 -1.02 -20.23
CA TYR A 215 -7.20 -0.67 -21.48
C TYR A 215 -7.27 -1.92 -22.35
N ILE A 216 -8.49 -2.37 -22.62
CA ILE A 216 -8.79 -3.54 -23.41
C ILE A 216 -9.11 -3.11 -24.82
N LEU A 217 -8.43 -3.71 -25.77
CA LEU A 217 -8.69 -3.57 -27.20
C LEU A 217 -8.89 -4.95 -27.78
N LEU A 218 -9.95 -5.14 -28.55
CA LEU A 218 -10.24 -6.40 -29.23
C LEU A 218 -10.98 -6.17 -30.54
N ASN A 219 -10.97 -7.15 -31.43
CA ASN A 219 -11.78 -7.17 -32.64
C ASN A 219 -12.97 -8.09 -32.44
N ALA A 220 -14.15 -7.66 -32.89
CA ALA A 220 -15.37 -8.44 -32.75
C ALA A 220 -16.24 -8.36 -33.99
N PRO A 221 -17.02 -9.45 -34.33
CA PRO A 221 -18.02 -9.40 -35.39
C PRO A 221 -19.14 -8.42 -35.02
N ASN A 222 -19.63 -7.64 -35.98
CA ASN A 222 -20.61 -6.60 -35.74
C ASN A 222 -21.95 -7.13 -35.19
N ASP A 223 -22.33 -8.35 -35.55
CA ASP A 223 -23.55 -9.02 -35.07
C ASP A 223 -23.45 -9.46 -33.60
N GLN A 224 -22.24 -9.50 -33.00
CA GLN A 224 -22.00 -9.84 -31.59
C GLN A 224 -21.71 -8.63 -30.71
N LEU A 225 -21.67 -7.43 -31.26
CA LEU A 225 -21.30 -6.22 -30.51
C LEU A 225 -22.15 -5.98 -29.27
N SER A 226 -23.47 -6.22 -29.33
CA SER A 226 -24.36 -6.05 -28.18
C SER A 226 -23.92 -6.91 -26.99
N LYS A 227 -23.55 -8.16 -27.23
CA LYS A 227 -23.06 -9.09 -26.22
C LYS A 227 -21.67 -8.67 -25.68
N ILE A 228 -20.80 -8.21 -26.57
CA ILE A 228 -19.49 -7.65 -26.18
C ILE A 228 -19.65 -6.44 -25.28
N PHE A 229 -20.62 -5.53 -25.53
CA PHE A 229 -20.85 -4.35 -24.70
C PHE A 229 -21.37 -4.69 -23.30
N GLU A 230 -22.16 -5.75 -23.15
CA GLU A 230 -22.59 -6.26 -21.83
C GLU A 230 -21.38 -6.76 -21.01
N LEU A 231 -20.41 -7.38 -21.68
CA LEU A 231 -19.19 -7.86 -21.04
C LEU A 231 -18.19 -6.74 -20.75
N LEU A 232 -18.12 -5.72 -21.62
CA LEU A 232 -17.18 -4.61 -21.57
C LEU A 232 -17.90 -3.26 -21.50
N PRO A 233 -18.63 -2.95 -20.41
CA PRO A 233 -19.42 -1.72 -20.32
C PRO A 233 -18.55 -0.45 -20.36
N GLY A 234 -17.25 -0.56 -20.01
CA GLY A 234 -16.33 0.57 -19.94
C GLY A 234 -16.69 1.60 -18.87
N MET A 235 -16.06 2.78 -18.94
CA MET A 235 -16.31 3.86 -17.97
C MET A 235 -17.61 4.62 -18.25
N LYS A 236 -18.02 4.72 -19.50
CA LYS A 236 -19.27 5.33 -19.96
C LYS A 236 -19.93 4.47 -21.03
N SER A 237 -19.17 4.09 -22.03
CA SER A 237 -19.50 3.11 -23.06
C SER A 237 -18.23 2.67 -23.76
N PRO A 238 -18.18 1.47 -24.40
CA PRO A 238 -17.08 1.10 -25.26
C PRO A 238 -16.95 2.03 -26.47
N THR A 239 -15.73 2.22 -26.95
CA THR A 239 -15.48 2.88 -28.24
C THR A 239 -15.48 1.81 -29.31
N VAL A 240 -16.13 2.05 -30.44
CA VAL A 240 -16.22 1.14 -31.57
C VAL A 240 -15.66 1.80 -32.81
N LEU A 241 -14.74 1.12 -33.50
CA LEU A 241 -14.13 1.58 -34.74
C LEU A 241 -14.28 0.48 -35.81
N PRO A 242 -14.83 0.77 -37.00
CA PRO A 242 -14.89 -0.20 -38.09
C PRO A 242 -13.50 -0.67 -38.47
N LEU A 243 -13.34 -1.97 -38.75
CA LEU A 243 -12.14 -2.49 -39.35
C LEU A 243 -12.18 -2.39 -40.89
N ALA A 244 -11.03 -2.54 -41.55
CA ALA A 244 -10.98 -2.63 -42.99
C ALA A 244 -11.69 -3.88 -43.53
N GLU A 245 -11.79 -4.93 -42.69
CA GLU A 245 -12.59 -6.12 -42.99
C GLU A 245 -14.07 -5.84 -42.73
N GLU A 246 -14.90 -5.97 -43.72
CA GLU A 246 -16.34 -5.73 -43.63
C GLU A 246 -17.01 -6.70 -42.63
N GLY A 247 -17.92 -6.19 -41.82
CA GLY A 247 -18.59 -6.97 -40.77
C GLY A 247 -17.83 -7.07 -39.43
N TRP A 248 -16.67 -6.43 -39.31
CA TRP A 248 -15.85 -6.42 -38.09
C TRP A 248 -15.59 -5.04 -37.56
N SER A 249 -15.50 -4.95 -36.25
CA SER A 249 -15.13 -3.72 -35.54
C SER A 249 -14.09 -3.95 -34.44
N SER A 250 -13.25 -2.95 -34.22
CA SER A 250 -12.42 -2.89 -33.04
C SER A 250 -13.19 -2.25 -31.89
N VAL A 251 -13.19 -2.91 -30.73
CA VAL A 251 -13.87 -2.45 -29.52
C VAL A 251 -12.82 -2.12 -28.48
N HIS A 252 -12.91 -0.91 -27.90
CA HIS A 252 -12.00 -0.43 -26.89
C HIS A 252 -12.77 -0.13 -25.60
N SER A 253 -12.24 -0.62 -24.48
CA SER A 253 -12.88 -0.44 -23.17
C SER A 253 -11.84 -0.36 -22.05
N VAL A 254 -12.29 -0.01 -20.86
CA VAL A 254 -11.47 -0.04 -19.65
C VAL A 254 -12.17 -0.92 -18.61
N LEU A 255 -11.44 -1.89 -18.09
CA LEU A 255 -11.88 -2.81 -17.03
C LEU A 255 -10.80 -2.94 -15.96
N SER A 256 -11.19 -3.40 -14.78
CA SER A 256 -10.23 -3.94 -13.82
C SER A 256 -9.60 -5.22 -14.34
N GLU A 257 -8.39 -5.52 -13.91
CA GLU A 257 -7.69 -6.75 -14.33
C GLU A 257 -8.44 -8.00 -13.88
N ASP A 258 -9.01 -7.98 -12.69
CA ASP A 258 -9.80 -9.09 -12.13
C ASP A 258 -11.05 -9.36 -12.99
N GLU A 259 -11.83 -8.31 -13.28
CA GLU A 259 -13.02 -8.43 -14.16
C GLU A 259 -12.68 -8.90 -15.57
N PHE A 260 -11.51 -8.53 -16.09
CA PHE A 260 -11.05 -9.00 -17.40
C PHE A 260 -10.86 -10.52 -17.41
N TRP A 261 -10.15 -11.05 -16.39
CA TRP A 261 -9.91 -12.49 -16.30
C TRP A 261 -11.19 -13.31 -16.09
N GLU A 262 -12.17 -12.78 -15.39
CA GLU A 262 -13.48 -13.42 -15.22
C GLU A 262 -14.29 -13.47 -16.53
N LYS A 263 -14.09 -12.50 -17.44
CA LYS A 263 -14.89 -12.33 -18.66
C LYS A 263 -14.21 -12.85 -19.93
N ILE A 264 -12.92 -13.18 -19.90
CA ILE A 264 -12.13 -13.51 -21.10
C ILE A 264 -12.73 -14.67 -21.93
N GLU A 265 -13.17 -15.73 -21.27
CA GLU A 265 -13.75 -16.88 -21.97
C GLU A 265 -15.08 -16.54 -22.62
N GLN A 266 -15.90 -15.68 -22.00
CA GLN A 266 -17.16 -15.22 -22.57
C GLN A 266 -16.93 -14.28 -23.77
N LEU A 267 -15.89 -13.43 -23.71
CA LEU A 267 -15.48 -12.59 -24.83
C LEU A 267 -15.05 -13.44 -26.04
N LYS A 268 -14.22 -14.46 -25.81
CA LYS A 268 -13.81 -15.40 -26.85
C LYS A 268 -15.00 -16.18 -27.44
N ALA A 269 -15.93 -16.64 -26.60
CA ALA A 269 -17.15 -17.31 -27.03
C ALA A 269 -18.10 -16.39 -27.83
N ALA A 270 -18.05 -15.09 -27.60
CA ALA A 270 -18.74 -14.07 -28.41
C ALA A 270 -17.97 -13.70 -29.69
N GLY A 271 -16.91 -14.43 -30.05
CA GLY A 271 -16.14 -14.23 -31.27
C GLY A 271 -15.08 -13.14 -31.19
N ALA A 272 -14.77 -12.64 -30.00
CA ALA A 272 -13.68 -11.66 -29.85
C ALA A 272 -12.32 -12.26 -30.21
N GLN A 273 -11.54 -11.51 -30.98
CA GLN A 273 -10.22 -11.90 -31.48
C GLN A 273 -9.22 -10.76 -31.29
N GLY A 274 -7.91 -11.05 -31.36
CA GLY A 274 -6.86 -10.04 -31.26
C GLY A 274 -6.93 -9.23 -29.98
N ILE A 275 -7.23 -9.87 -28.84
CA ILE A 275 -7.44 -9.21 -27.56
C ILE A 275 -6.11 -8.71 -26.99
N LEU A 276 -5.98 -7.41 -26.82
CA LEU A 276 -4.82 -6.75 -26.21
C LEU A 276 -5.21 -6.15 -24.88
N VAL A 277 -4.35 -6.35 -23.87
CA VAL A 277 -4.49 -5.81 -22.50
C VAL A 277 -3.34 -4.85 -22.26
N VAL A 278 -3.62 -3.55 -22.28
CA VAL A 278 -2.61 -2.50 -22.23
C VAL A 278 -2.61 -1.85 -20.85
N PRO A 279 -1.44 -1.72 -20.18
CA PRO A 279 -1.33 -0.98 -18.93
C PRO A 279 -1.71 0.49 -19.12
N ILE A 280 -2.39 1.04 -18.12
CA ILE A 280 -2.70 2.47 -18.06
C ILE A 280 -1.76 3.13 -17.06
N GLU A 281 -1.06 4.18 -17.45
CA GLU A 281 -0.15 4.88 -16.55
C GLU A 281 -0.89 5.81 -15.58
N LYS A 282 -1.88 6.53 -16.09
CA LYS A 282 -2.67 7.51 -15.33
C LYS A 282 -4.13 7.46 -15.77
N MET A 283 -5.05 7.51 -14.82
CA MET A 283 -6.50 7.45 -15.09
C MET A 283 -7.23 8.52 -14.27
N ILE A 284 -7.84 9.46 -14.97
CA ILE A 284 -8.65 10.55 -14.41
C ILE A 284 -10.10 10.26 -14.76
N VAL A 285 -10.99 10.34 -13.78
CA VAL A 285 -12.43 10.07 -13.93
C VAL A 285 -13.24 11.19 -13.31
#